data_5f2cc06fbe6770bd97e0e8c7941e87b8
#
_entry.id   5f2cc06fbe6770bd97e0e8c7941e87b8
#
_cell.length_a   1.000
_cell.length_b   1.000
_cell.length_c   1.000
_cell.angle_alpha   90.00
_cell.angle_beta   90.00
_cell.angle_gamma   90.00
#
_symmetry.space_group_name_H-M   'P 1'
#
loop_
_entity.id
_entity.type
_entity.pdbx_description
1 polymer ?
#
loop_
_entity_poly.entity_id
_entity_poly.type
_entity_poly.pdbx_seq_one_letter_code
_entity_poly.pdbx_strand_id
1 'polypeptide(L)'
;MLHPLAAPNYADRIGFAQLTRQAFEGADLHPLRDHLLSRIADGTAHAGDGLDLSLIAQLMGEKEAGLVIQSEVLSFHQLFRTPSAVKKPALRVLALAADIDMGGNTPIEFLLEGSDIELLTLYVTRQRGLPETLPDHDIAIVVASDSEECREPLALIEKAAPRWPRPMLNRPELIGNLDRDKLHRLLTGVTGLDIPVTAHATRELLTALAEGRLACQDITDELHFPMIVRPRGTHAGVGLAKVDDVAALAAYLAERQEQDFFAARFVNYAGSDGLFRKIRLAIVDGKPYACHMAIADRWDIWYLNAYMAFSDEKRAEEAAFMQDFDQAFAARHKHALDEMSRRIGLDYFIVDCAENGNGELLVFEADNTAVVHNMDSPAVFPYKPPQMRKIFSAFTAMLSRHAKGFAAGIEKPGVGNAA
;
A
#
# COMPACT_ATOMS: atom_id res chain seq x y z
N MET A 1 -27.36 11.59 11.98
CA MET A 1 -28.02 10.46 11.29
C MET A 1 -27.55 10.50 9.86
N LEU A 2 -26.85 9.46 9.41
CA LEU A 2 -26.50 9.33 8.00
C LEU A 2 -27.78 8.93 7.26
N HIS A 3 -28.33 9.84 6.46
CA HIS A 3 -29.53 9.56 5.66
C HIS A 3 -29.14 8.86 4.35
N PRO A 4 -29.91 7.87 3.89
CA PRO A 4 -29.62 7.21 2.63
C PRO A 4 -29.99 8.09 1.43
N LEU A 5 -29.05 8.25 0.52
CA LEU A 5 -29.15 8.22 -0.92
C LEU A 5 -29.86 9.39 -1.61
N ALA A 6 -29.21 10.56 -1.66
CA ALA A 6 -29.46 11.54 -2.71
C ALA A 6 -28.69 11.15 -3.99
N ALA A 7 -29.16 11.61 -5.16
CA ALA A 7 -28.41 11.46 -6.41
C ALA A 7 -27.00 12.08 -6.24
N PRO A 8 -25.93 11.35 -6.54
CA PRO A 8 -24.59 11.80 -6.20
C PRO A 8 -24.18 12.98 -7.07
N ASN A 9 -23.69 14.04 -6.43
CA ASN A 9 -22.93 15.09 -7.10
C ASN A 9 -21.46 14.64 -7.11
N TYR A 10 -21.10 13.72 -8.00
CA TYR A 10 -19.71 13.31 -8.21
C TYR A 10 -19.12 14.01 -9.44
N ALA A 11 -17.81 14.24 -9.43
CA ALA A 11 -17.07 14.70 -10.59
C ALA A 11 -16.35 13.51 -11.25
N ASP A 12 -16.52 13.37 -12.56
CA ASP A 12 -15.76 12.39 -13.34
C ASP A 12 -14.30 12.81 -13.45
N ARG A 13 -13.39 11.83 -13.45
CA ARG A 13 -11.95 12.02 -13.61
C ARG A 13 -11.35 11.00 -14.56
N ILE A 14 -10.16 11.31 -15.10
CA ILE A 14 -9.37 10.35 -15.89
C ILE A 14 -8.96 9.17 -15.01
N GLY A 15 -8.47 9.47 -13.82
CA GLY A 15 -8.16 8.49 -12.81
C GLY A 15 -6.68 8.17 -12.67
N PHE A 16 -6.36 7.60 -11.48
CA PHE A 16 -5.00 7.31 -11.05
C PHE A 16 -4.30 6.30 -11.96
N ALA A 17 -4.96 5.17 -12.25
CA ALA A 17 -4.35 4.08 -13.01
C ALA A 17 -4.03 4.50 -14.45
N GLN A 18 -4.91 5.26 -15.09
CA GLN A 18 -4.70 5.69 -16.47
C GLN A 18 -3.56 6.70 -16.59
N LEU A 19 -3.51 7.71 -15.72
CA LEU A 19 -2.46 8.73 -15.73
C LEU A 19 -1.10 8.14 -15.36
N THR A 20 -1.05 7.29 -14.33
CA THR A 20 0.17 6.60 -13.93
C THR A 20 0.71 5.68 -15.02
N ARG A 21 -0.18 4.96 -15.73
CA ARG A 21 0.21 4.12 -16.88
C ARG A 21 0.83 4.95 -17.99
N GLN A 22 0.24 6.08 -18.34
CA GLN A 22 0.80 6.97 -19.36
C GLN A 22 2.20 7.46 -18.96
N ALA A 23 2.38 7.88 -17.71
CA ALA A 23 3.69 8.28 -17.19
C ALA A 23 4.72 7.13 -17.23
N PHE A 24 4.30 5.93 -16.79
CA PHE A 24 5.15 4.75 -16.78
C PHE A 24 5.58 4.31 -18.19
N GLU A 25 4.73 4.45 -19.19
CA GLU A 25 5.00 4.19 -20.60
C GLU A 25 5.83 5.30 -21.26
N GLY A 26 6.19 6.34 -20.52
CA GLY A 26 7.00 7.47 -21.01
C GLY A 26 6.24 8.48 -21.86
N ALA A 27 4.92 8.51 -21.75
CA ALA A 27 4.11 9.53 -22.44
C ALA A 27 4.40 10.93 -21.88
N ASP A 28 4.46 11.94 -22.77
CA ASP A 28 4.54 13.32 -22.37
C ASP A 28 3.19 13.81 -21.81
N LEU A 29 3.16 14.11 -20.51
CA LEU A 29 1.95 14.61 -19.83
C LEU A 29 1.73 16.13 -19.97
N HIS A 30 2.70 16.90 -20.51
CA HIS A 30 2.57 18.35 -20.68
C HIS A 30 1.35 18.76 -21.53
N PRO A 31 1.05 18.12 -22.67
CA PRO A 31 -0.12 18.49 -23.47
C PRO A 31 -1.44 18.33 -22.72
N LEU A 32 -1.56 17.27 -21.92
CA LEU A 32 -2.75 17.02 -21.11
C LEU A 32 -2.85 18.04 -19.96
N ARG A 33 -1.74 18.32 -19.27
CA ARG A 33 -1.67 19.38 -18.25
C ARG A 33 -2.12 20.71 -18.80
N ASP A 34 -1.57 21.14 -19.95
CA ASP A 34 -1.87 22.42 -20.56
C ASP A 34 -3.33 22.51 -21.02
N HIS A 35 -3.90 21.41 -21.50
CA HIS A 35 -5.34 21.30 -21.80
C HIS A 35 -6.22 21.52 -20.55
N LEU A 36 -5.89 20.86 -19.43
CA LEU A 36 -6.63 21.02 -18.17
C LEU A 36 -6.51 22.44 -17.61
N LEU A 37 -5.33 23.05 -17.69
CA LEU A 37 -5.11 24.46 -17.32
C LEU A 37 -5.94 25.41 -18.18
N SER A 38 -6.03 25.19 -19.50
CA SER A 38 -6.89 26.00 -20.39
C SER A 38 -8.36 25.90 -19.96
N ARG A 39 -8.86 24.71 -19.66
CA ARG A 39 -10.24 24.53 -19.18
C ARG A 39 -10.51 25.26 -17.86
N ILE A 40 -9.53 25.30 -16.95
CA ILE A 40 -9.62 26.08 -15.71
C ILE A 40 -9.68 27.57 -16.02
N ALA A 41 -8.81 28.08 -16.92
CA ALA A 41 -8.78 29.49 -17.31
C ALA A 41 -10.09 29.93 -17.99
N ASP A 42 -10.68 29.06 -18.82
CA ASP A 42 -11.92 29.30 -19.54
C ASP A 42 -13.19 29.10 -18.67
N GLY A 43 -13.04 28.65 -17.39
CA GLY A 43 -14.14 28.39 -16.50
C GLY A 43 -15.00 27.18 -16.91
N THR A 44 -14.47 26.26 -17.71
CA THR A 44 -15.15 25.04 -18.20
C THR A 44 -14.71 23.78 -17.47
N ALA A 45 -13.71 23.90 -16.58
CA ALA A 45 -13.23 22.80 -15.77
C ALA A 45 -14.21 22.40 -14.67
N HIS A 46 -14.19 21.13 -14.28
CA HIS A 46 -14.88 20.62 -13.10
C HIS A 46 -13.85 20.09 -12.07
N ALA A 47 -14.33 19.70 -10.87
CA ALA A 47 -13.45 19.26 -9.79
C ALA A 47 -12.55 18.06 -10.17
N GLY A 48 -13.02 17.14 -11.02
CA GLY A 48 -12.22 16.03 -11.52
C GLY A 48 -11.00 16.45 -12.33
N ASP A 49 -11.14 17.48 -13.17
CA ASP A 49 -10.02 18.04 -13.94
C ASP A 49 -8.93 18.59 -13.00
N GLY A 50 -9.34 19.26 -11.92
CA GLY A 50 -8.40 19.78 -10.93
C GLY A 50 -7.67 18.66 -10.18
N LEU A 51 -8.38 17.56 -9.82
CA LEU A 51 -7.77 16.43 -9.14
C LEU A 51 -6.81 15.66 -10.07
N ASP A 52 -7.14 15.53 -11.35
CA ASP A 52 -6.24 14.93 -12.34
C ASP A 52 -5.03 15.83 -12.62
N LEU A 53 -5.19 17.15 -12.64
CA LEU A 53 -4.08 18.11 -12.74
C LEU A 53 -3.12 17.99 -11.55
N SER A 54 -3.66 17.84 -10.33
CA SER A 54 -2.86 17.57 -9.13
C SER A 54 -2.01 16.31 -9.29
N LEU A 55 -2.63 15.21 -9.75
CA LEU A 55 -1.92 13.95 -9.96
C LEU A 55 -0.85 14.09 -11.07
N ILE A 56 -1.15 14.76 -12.17
CA ILE A 56 -0.17 15.03 -13.25
C ILE A 56 1.05 15.77 -12.69
N ALA A 57 0.83 16.82 -11.88
CA ALA A 57 1.93 17.56 -11.27
C ALA A 57 2.81 16.64 -10.39
N GLN A 58 2.20 15.78 -9.56
CA GLN A 58 2.95 14.81 -8.74
C GLN A 58 3.74 13.82 -9.61
N LEU A 59 3.14 13.28 -10.68
CA LEU A 59 3.81 12.37 -11.62
C LEU A 59 4.97 13.01 -12.37
N MET A 60 4.92 14.33 -12.58
CA MET A 60 6.00 15.13 -13.18
C MET A 60 7.07 15.57 -12.18
N GLY A 61 6.97 15.17 -10.90
CA GLY A 61 7.93 15.51 -9.85
C GLY A 61 7.65 16.84 -9.14
N GLU A 62 6.53 17.50 -9.44
CA GLU A 62 6.08 18.76 -8.84
C GLU A 62 5.13 18.48 -7.66
N LYS A 63 5.60 17.67 -6.69
CA LYS A 63 4.76 17.13 -5.60
C LYS A 63 4.03 18.24 -4.82
N GLU A 64 4.75 19.24 -4.37
CA GLU A 64 4.20 20.33 -3.55
C GLU A 64 3.11 21.11 -4.30
N ALA A 65 3.33 21.42 -5.57
CA ALA A 65 2.34 22.09 -6.42
C ALA A 65 1.10 21.21 -6.59
N GLY A 66 1.30 19.91 -6.83
CA GLY A 66 0.21 18.94 -6.91
C GLY A 66 -0.64 18.89 -5.65
N LEU A 67 -0.02 18.85 -4.46
CA LEU A 67 -0.73 18.83 -3.18
C LEU A 67 -1.50 20.11 -2.89
N VAL A 68 -0.99 21.27 -3.30
CA VAL A 68 -1.72 22.55 -3.20
C VAL A 68 -2.99 22.51 -4.04
N ILE A 69 -2.90 22.07 -5.31
CA ILE A 69 -4.06 21.90 -6.19
C ILE A 69 -5.06 20.91 -5.59
N GLN A 70 -4.60 19.76 -5.07
CA GLN A 70 -5.45 18.76 -4.41
C GLN A 70 -6.23 19.37 -3.26
N SER A 71 -5.53 20.06 -2.35
CA SER A 71 -6.12 20.68 -1.17
C SER A 71 -7.19 21.71 -1.56
N GLU A 72 -6.94 22.52 -2.58
CA GLU A 72 -7.91 23.50 -3.08
C GLU A 72 -9.17 22.79 -3.61
N VAL A 73 -9.02 21.79 -4.48
CA VAL A 73 -10.14 21.02 -5.03
C VAL A 73 -10.94 20.36 -3.91
N LEU A 74 -10.26 19.70 -2.97
CA LEU A 74 -10.91 18.97 -1.88
C LEU A 74 -11.58 19.90 -0.85
N SER A 75 -11.24 21.19 -0.84
CA SER A 75 -11.92 22.20 -0.01
C SER A 75 -13.38 22.42 -0.40
N PHE A 76 -13.76 22.21 -1.66
CA PHE A 76 -15.13 22.39 -2.15
C PHE A 76 -15.75 21.12 -2.76
N HIS A 77 -14.99 20.09 -3.13
CA HIS A 77 -15.51 18.84 -3.70
C HIS A 77 -14.73 17.63 -3.17
N GLN A 78 -15.41 16.54 -2.79
CA GLN A 78 -14.75 15.39 -2.17
C GLN A 78 -15.16 14.03 -2.75
N LEU A 79 -16.13 13.98 -3.68
CA LEU A 79 -16.63 12.76 -4.28
C LEU A 79 -16.32 12.70 -5.78
N PHE A 80 -15.54 11.71 -6.18
CA PHE A 80 -15.11 11.54 -7.56
C PHE A 80 -15.52 10.17 -8.09
N ARG A 81 -15.72 10.09 -9.40
CA ARG A 81 -15.97 8.84 -10.10
C ARG A 81 -14.88 8.59 -11.14
N THR A 82 -14.31 7.39 -11.09
CA THR A 82 -13.53 6.85 -12.20
C THR A 82 -14.50 6.04 -13.07
N PRO A 83 -14.79 6.48 -14.31
CA PRO A 83 -15.80 5.86 -15.14
C PRO A 83 -15.48 4.39 -15.43
N SER A 84 -16.48 3.52 -15.32
CA SER A 84 -16.37 2.12 -15.74
C SER A 84 -16.39 2.00 -17.27
N ALA A 85 -15.70 0.99 -17.81
CA ALA A 85 -15.75 0.66 -19.23
C ALA A 85 -17.15 0.18 -19.70
N VAL A 86 -18.02 -0.21 -18.76
CA VAL A 86 -19.37 -0.71 -19.05
C VAL A 86 -20.44 0.29 -18.66
N LYS A 87 -21.51 0.35 -19.47
CA LYS A 87 -22.65 1.28 -19.23
C LYS A 87 -23.50 0.94 -18.00
N LYS A 88 -23.51 -0.33 -17.59
CA LYS A 88 -24.23 -0.82 -16.40
C LYS A 88 -23.24 -1.62 -15.57
N PRO A 89 -22.63 -0.99 -14.56
CA PRO A 89 -21.72 -1.70 -13.66
C PRO A 89 -22.48 -2.78 -12.88
N ALA A 90 -21.81 -3.91 -12.66
CA ALA A 90 -22.34 -4.99 -11.82
C ALA A 90 -22.29 -4.69 -10.34
N LEU A 91 -21.37 -3.82 -9.94
CA LEU A 91 -21.13 -3.42 -8.56
C LEU A 91 -20.63 -1.97 -8.51
N ARG A 92 -21.06 -1.24 -7.50
CA ARG A 92 -20.54 0.10 -7.18
C ARG A 92 -19.75 0.07 -5.88
N VAL A 93 -18.46 0.37 -5.97
CA VAL A 93 -17.53 0.41 -4.83
C VAL A 93 -17.30 1.85 -4.42
N LEU A 94 -17.35 2.12 -3.11
CA LEU A 94 -16.97 3.40 -2.50
C LEU A 94 -15.63 3.26 -1.80
N ALA A 95 -14.56 3.80 -2.40
CA ALA A 95 -13.26 3.91 -1.76
C ALA A 95 -13.24 5.13 -0.82
N LEU A 96 -12.85 4.92 0.43
CA LEU A 96 -12.68 5.96 1.45
C LEU A 96 -11.21 6.34 1.54
N ALA A 97 -10.85 7.47 0.96
CA ALA A 97 -9.48 7.96 0.79
C ALA A 97 -9.16 9.14 1.72
N ALA A 98 -7.89 9.36 2.03
CA ALA A 98 -7.39 10.54 2.70
C ALA A 98 -6.81 11.56 1.69
N ASP A 99 -6.76 12.84 2.09
CA ASP A 99 -6.16 13.94 1.34
C ASP A 99 -4.63 13.95 1.49
N ILE A 100 -4.00 12.94 0.97
CA ILE A 100 -2.56 12.70 1.03
C ILE A 100 -2.01 12.60 -0.40
N ASP A 101 -0.69 12.54 -0.54
CA ASP A 101 -0.03 12.37 -1.84
C ASP A 101 -0.45 11.06 -2.55
N MET A 102 -0.04 10.93 -3.81
CA MET A 102 -0.44 9.81 -4.68
C MET A 102 -0.04 8.42 -4.14
N GLY A 103 0.90 8.32 -3.18
CA GLY A 103 1.33 7.06 -2.59
C GLY A 103 0.59 6.69 -1.30
N GLY A 104 -0.22 7.59 -0.75
CA GLY A 104 -0.82 7.42 0.59
C GLY A 104 -2.19 6.75 0.61
N ASN A 105 -2.75 6.40 -0.54
CA ASN A 105 -3.98 5.62 -0.66
C ASN A 105 -3.75 4.38 -1.52
N THR A 106 -4.42 3.27 -1.21
CA THR A 106 -4.42 2.07 -2.08
C THR A 106 -4.79 2.47 -3.50
N PRO A 107 -3.96 2.20 -4.52
CA PRO A 107 -4.27 2.52 -5.91
C PRO A 107 -5.27 1.50 -6.49
N ILE A 108 -6.48 1.49 -5.93
CA ILE A 108 -7.53 0.48 -6.17
C ILE A 108 -7.95 0.38 -7.63
N GLU A 109 -7.79 1.45 -8.41
CA GLU A 109 -8.11 1.45 -9.84
C GLU A 109 -7.34 0.38 -10.61
N PHE A 110 -6.09 0.09 -10.25
CA PHE A 110 -5.33 -1.02 -10.85
C PHE A 110 -5.94 -2.38 -10.54
N LEU A 111 -6.44 -2.56 -9.31
CA LEU A 111 -7.05 -3.82 -8.86
C LEU A 111 -8.41 -4.08 -9.53
N LEU A 112 -9.04 -3.03 -10.04
CA LEU A 112 -10.32 -3.08 -10.75
C LEU A 112 -10.15 -3.14 -12.28
N GLU A 113 -8.91 -3.21 -12.79
CA GLU A 113 -8.61 -3.23 -14.21
C GLU A 113 -9.37 -4.38 -14.92
N GLY A 114 -10.09 -4.03 -15.99
CA GLY A 114 -10.84 -4.98 -16.80
C GLY A 114 -12.12 -5.52 -16.15
N SER A 115 -12.54 -4.97 -15.01
CA SER A 115 -13.80 -5.33 -14.34
C SER A 115 -14.98 -4.48 -14.84
N ASP A 116 -16.19 -4.91 -14.46
CA ASP A 116 -17.46 -4.20 -14.65
C ASP A 116 -17.90 -3.42 -13.39
N ILE A 117 -16.93 -3.07 -12.54
CA ILE A 117 -17.14 -2.33 -11.29
C ILE A 117 -17.04 -0.82 -11.53
N GLU A 118 -17.98 -0.06 -10.99
CA GLU A 118 -17.90 1.41 -10.90
C GLU A 118 -17.20 1.81 -9.62
N LEU A 119 -16.20 2.66 -9.73
CA LEU A 119 -15.47 3.19 -8.58
C LEU A 119 -15.88 4.62 -8.28
N LEU A 120 -16.38 4.83 -7.06
CA LEU A 120 -16.52 6.12 -6.44
C LEU A 120 -15.40 6.29 -5.39
N THR A 121 -14.73 7.43 -5.38
CA THR A 121 -13.72 7.76 -4.37
C THR A 121 -14.20 8.96 -3.56
N LEU A 122 -14.40 8.75 -2.27
CA LEU A 122 -14.75 9.79 -1.31
C LEU A 122 -13.49 10.15 -0.49
N TYR A 123 -12.98 11.35 -0.70
CA TYR A 123 -11.89 11.88 0.11
C TYR A 123 -12.46 12.40 1.44
N VAL A 124 -12.02 11.79 2.54
CA VAL A 124 -12.36 12.21 3.90
C VAL A 124 -11.23 13.13 4.37
N THR A 125 -11.52 14.42 4.42
CA THR A 125 -10.52 15.43 4.82
C THR A 125 -10.83 15.94 6.22
N ARG A 126 -9.81 16.49 6.89
CA ARG A 126 -9.96 17.16 8.18
C ARG A 126 -11.01 18.27 8.15
N GLN A 127 -11.05 19.04 7.05
CA GLN A 127 -11.91 20.21 6.93
C GLN A 127 -13.38 19.86 6.69
N ARG A 128 -13.64 18.83 5.90
CA ARG A 128 -15.00 18.47 5.45
C ARG A 128 -15.57 17.24 6.14
N GLY A 129 -14.72 16.34 6.65
CA GLY A 129 -15.15 15.07 7.23
C GLY A 129 -15.94 14.21 6.23
N LEU A 130 -16.86 13.43 6.77
CA LEU A 130 -17.81 12.63 5.98
C LEU A 130 -19.03 13.49 5.61
N PRO A 131 -19.59 13.36 4.38
CA PRO A 131 -20.80 14.06 3.99
C PRO A 131 -22.00 13.56 4.79
N GLU A 132 -23.00 14.41 4.99
CA GLU A 132 -24.27 14.04 5.67
C GLU A 132 -25.00 12.93 4.92
N THR A 133 -24.90 12.92 3.60
CA THR A 133 -25.49 11.91 2.72
C THR A 133 -24.41 11.19 1.96
N LEU A 134 -24.33 9.87 2.13
CA LEU A 134 -23.41 9.03 1.38
C LEU A 134 -23.92 8.78 -0.04
N PRO A 135 -23.02 8.66 -1.03
CA PRO A 135 -23.41 8.21 -2.36
C PRO A 135 -23.95 6.78 -2.32
N ASP A 136 -24.80 6.44 -3.28
CA ASP A 136 -25.27 5.05 -3.43
C ASP A 136 -24.10 4.14 -3.80
N HIS A 137 -23.92 3.08 -3.02
CA HIS A 137 -22.85 2.08 -3.22
C HIS A 137 -23.30 0.72 -2.67
N ASP A 138 -22.69 -0.32 -3.15
CA ASP A 138 -22.95 -1.70 -2.72
C ASP A 138 -22.00 -2.13 -1.61
N ILE A 139 -20.77 -1.59 -1.62
CA ILE A 139 -19.71 -1.92 -0.67
C ILE A 139 -18.75 -0.72 -0.53
N ALA A 140 -18.22 -0.50 0.66
CA ALA A 140 -17.15 0.45 0.91
C ALA A 140 -15.83 -0.28 1.21
N ILE A 141 -14.71 0.39 0.93
CA ILE A 141 -13.37 -0.06 1.31
C ILE A 141 -12.54 1.13 1.76
N VAL A 142 -11.84 1.01 2.90
CA VAL A 142 -10.88 2.03 3.33
C VAL A 142 -9.58 1.83 2.57
N VAL A 143 -9.15 2.87 1.88
CA VAL A 143 -7.93 2.86 1.06
C VAL A 143 -6.80 3.73 1.64
N ALA A 144 -7.07 4.52 2.67
CA ALA A 144 -6.08 5.33 3.36
C ALA A 144 -5.02 4.48 4.07
N SER A 145 -3.78 4.97 4.13
CA SER A 145 -2.66 4.33 4.81
C SER A 145 -2.71 4.48 6.33
N ASP A 146 -1.78 3.83 7.03
CA ASP A 146 -1.54 3.97 8.47
C ASP A 146 -0.67 5.19 8.84
N SER A 147 -0.39 6.07 7.86
CA SER A 147 0.45 7.24 8.06
C SER A 147 -0.12 8.25 9.08
N GLU A 148 0.75 9.10 9.61
CA GLU A 148 0.36 10.18 10.54
C GLU A 148 -0.70 11.10 9.95
N GLU A 149 -0.56 11.44 8.67
CA GLU A 149 -1.46 12.31 7.91
C GLU A 149 -2.86 11.70 7.77
N CYS A 150 -2.96 10.36 7.73
CA CYS A 150 -4.22 9.64 7.60
C CYS A 150 -4.94 9.41 8.94
N ARG A 151 -4.33 9.69 10.09
CA ARG A 151 -4.92 9.43 11.42
C ARG A 151 -6.30 10.07 11.61
N GLU A 152 -6.43 11.33 11.26
CA GLU A 152 -7.69 12.05 11.46
C GLU A 152 -8.78 11.59 10.48
N PRO A 153 -8.53 11.46 9.16
CA PRO A 153 -9.44 10.80 8.24
C PRO A 153 -9.88 9.40 8.72
N LEU A 154 -8.94 8.55 9.14
CA LEU A 154 -9.26 7.21 9.65
C LEU A 154 -10.13 7.27 10.91
N ALA A 155 -9.86 8.15 11.87
CA ALA A 155 -10.68 8.32 13.07
C ALA A 155 -12.11 8.79 12.75
N LEU A 156 -12.28 9.66 11.74
CA LEU A 156 -13.60 10.07 11.27
C LEU A 156 -14.39 8.91 10.65
N ILE A 157 -13.73 8.07 9.85
CA ILE A 157 -14.32 6.88 9.24
C ILE A 157 -14.64 5.86 10.34
N GLU A 158 -13.74 5.61 11.30
CA GLU A 158 -13.92 4.68 12.41
C GLU A 158 -15.15 5.03 13.25
N LYS A 159 -15.33 6.31 13.56
CA LYS A 159 -16.52 6.79 14.29
C LYS A 159 -17.82 6.51 13.54
N ALA A 160 -17.80 6.52 12.21
CA ALA A 160 -18.97 6.27 11.37
C ALA A 160 -19.19 4.78 11.08
N ALA A 161 -18.13 3.96 11.08
CA ALA A 161 -18.15 2.56 10.68
C ALA A 161 -19.23 1.70 11.35
N PRO A 162 -19.55 1.82 12.67
CA PRO A 162 -20.62 1.02 13.31
C PRO A 162 -22.03 1.28 12.75
N ARG A 163 -22.23 2.38 12.04
CA ARG A 163 -23.53 2.78 11.45
C ARG A 163 -23.47 2.83 9.93
N TRP A 164 -22.39 2.32 9.33
CA TRP A 164 -22.23 2.34 7.87
C TRP A 164 -23.32 1.47 7.22
N PRO A 165 -24.01 1.96 6.18
CA PRO A 165 -25.20 1.28 5.64
C PRO A 165 -24.91 0.07 4.76
N ARG A 166 -23.66 -0.17 4.44
CA ARG A 166 -23.17 -1.25 3.56
C ARG A 166 -21.96 -1.94 4.19
N PRO A 167 -21.50 -3.12 3.69
CA PRO A 167 -20.24 -3.70 4.15
C PRO A 167 -19.10 -2.72 3.97
N MET A 168 -18.15 -2.74 4.90
CA MET A 168 -16.93 -1.93 4.86
C MET A 168 -15.74 -2.84 5.03
N LEU A 169 -14.92 -2.94 3.99
CA LEU A 169 -13.66 -3.68 3.96
C LEU A 169 -12.50 -2.82 4.43
N ASN A 170 -11.41 -3.48 4.83
CA ASN A 170 -10.24 -2.81 5.39
C ASN A 170 -10.66 -1.80 6.46
N ARG A 171 -11.35 -2.28 7.48
CA ARG A 171 -11.91 -1.43 8.54
C ARG A 171 -10.84 -0.54 9.17
N PRO A 172 -11.14 0.76 9.41
CA PRO A 172 -10.15 1.76 9.78
C PRO A 172 -9.42 1.44 11.09
N GLU A 173 -10.07 0.80 12.06
CA GLU A 173 -9.45 0.38 13.32
C GLU A 173 -8.35 -0.68 13.14
N LEU A 174 -8.33 -1.40 12.01
CA LEU A 174 -7.35 -2.43 11.71
C LEU A 174 -6.17 -1.89 10.87
N ILE A 175 -6.31 -0.75 10.20
CA ILE A 175 -5.25 -0.15 9.39
C ILE A 175 -3.99 0.08 10.24
N GLY A 176 -4.15 0.55 11.47
CA GLY A 176 -3.03 0.74 12.38
C GLY A 176 -2.25 -0.52 12.77
N ASN A 177 -2.74 -1.72 12.43
CA ASN A 177 -1.99 -2.98 12.63
C ASN A 177 -0.80 -3.10 11.66
N LEU A 178 -0.75 -2.26 10.63
CA LEU A 178 0.32 -2.23 9.63
C LEU A 178 1.53 -1.39 10.09
N ASP A 179 1.37 -0.55 11.14
CA ASP A 179 2.49 0.17 11.74
C ASP A 179 3.57 -0.81 12.20
N ARG A 180 4.84 -0.52 11.88
CA ARG A 180 5.96 -1.49 11.99
C ARG A 180 6.14 -2.07 13.39
N ASP A 181 6.00 -1.26 14.43
CA ASP A 181 6.18 -1.72 15.80
C ASP A 181 4.95 -2.51 16.28
N LYS A 182 3.75 -2.14 15.85
CA LYS A 182 2.52 -2.91 16.11
C LYS A 182 2.51 -4.22 15.35
N LEU A 183 2.89 -4.20 14.07
CA LEU A 183 2.97 -5.39 13.23
C LEU A 183 3.93 -6.42 13.86
N HIS A 184 5.12 -5.97 14.32
CA HIS A 184 6.05 -6.84 15.03
C HIS A 184 5.37 -7.49 16.24
N ARG A 185 4.77 -6.70 17.15
CA ARG A 185 4.08 -7.23 18.33
C ARG A 185 2.96 -8.20 17.99
N LEU A 186 2.22 -7.89 16.92
CA LEU A 186 1.09 -8.70 16.46
C LEU A 186 1.55 -10.07 15.94
N LEU A 187 2.69 -10.13 15.26
CA LEU A 187 3.19 -11.33 14.59
C LEU A 187 4.24 -12.10 15.41
N THR A 188 4.71 -11.55 16.52
CA THR A 188 5.66 -12.24 17.41
C THR A 188 5.11 -13.59 17.85
N GLY A 189 5.96 -14.62 17.81
CA GLY A 189 5.64 -16.00 18.24
C GLY A 189 4.83 -16.80 17.24
N VAL A 190 4.59 -16.32 16.02
CA VAL A 190 4.02 -17.13 14.94
C VAL A 190 5.07 -18.12 14.46
N THR A 191 4.76 -19.40 14.55
CA THR A 191 5.68 -20.47 14.12
C THR A 191 5.96 -20.39 12.61
N GLY A 192 7.23 -20.43 12.22
CA GLY A 192 7.68 -20.34 10.82
C GLY A 192 7.64 -18.93 10.25
N LEU A 193 7.51 -17.90 11.13
CA LEU A 193 7.57 -16.49 10.75
C LEU A 193 8.67 -15.79 11.52
N ASP A 194 9.54 -15.08 10.82
CA ASP A 194 10.55 -14.19 11.36
C ASP A 194 10.16 -12.73 11.03
N ILE A 195 9.94 -11.93 12.04
CA ILE A 195 9.72 -10.49 11.91
C ILE A 195 10.69 -9.77 12.84
N PRO A 196 11.73 -9.11 12.31
CA PRO A 196 12.71 -8.40 13.12
C PRO A 196 12.03 -7.36 14.02
N VAL A 197 12.42 -7.33 15.28
CA VAL A 197 12.06 -6.21 16.15
C VAL A 197 12.40 -4.90 15.46
N THR A 198 11.43 -4.01 15.35
CA THR A 198 11.63 -2.66 14.86
C THR A 198 11.38 -1.71 16.01
N ALA A 199 12.44 -1.14 16.57
CA ALA A 199 12.36 -0.19 17.66
C ALA A 199 12.30 1.24 17.13
N HIS A 200 11.47 2.08 17.73
CA HIS A 200 11.56 3.52 17.58
C HIS A 200 12.74 4.02 18.40
N ALA A 201 13.66 4.77 17.78
CA ALA A 201 14.83 5.34 18.41
C ALA A 201 14.99 6.81 18.02
N THR A 202 15.15 7.68 19.02
CA THR A 202 15.46 9.08 18.76
C THR A 202 16.93 9.25 18.35
N ARG A 203 17.25 10.36 17.71
CA ARG A 203 18.63 10.72 17.41
C ARG A 203 19.54 10.68 18.66
N GLU A 204 19.02 11.14 19.81
CA GLU A 204 19.76 11.15 21.07
C GLU A 204 20.13 9.73 21.51
N LEU A 205 19.17 8.77 21.43
CA LEU A 205 19.43 7.36 21.77
C LEU A 205 20.47 6.74 20.84
N LEU A 206 20.33 6.95 19.52
CA LEU A 206 21.29 6.43 18.55
C LEU A 206 22.66 7.09 18.67
N THR A 207 22.74 8.37 19.03
CA THR A 207 24.01 9.06 19.30
C THR A 207 24.66 8.50 20.57
N ALA A 208 23.89 8.28 21.64
CA ALA A 208 24.40 7.67 22.85
C ALA A 208 24.94 6.24 22.62
N LEU A 209 24.27 5.47 21.76
CA LEU A 209 24.72 4.14 21.31
C LEU A 209 26.03 4.26 20.51
N ALA A 210 26.11 5.19 19.55
CA ALA A 210 27.30 5.41 18.71
C ALA A 210 28.52 5.86 19.54
N GLU A 211 28.29 6.57 20.64
CA GLU A 211 29.32 7.01 21.57
C GLU A 211 29.68 5.96 22.66
N GLY A 212 29.05 4.80 22.63
CA GLY A 212 29.26 3.73 23.62
C GLY A 212 28.70 4.02 25.02
N ARG A 213 27.82 5.00 25.16
CA ARG A 213 27.13 5.34 26.43
C ARG A 213 25.89 4.44 26.67
N LEU A 214 25.40 3.79 25.64
CA LEU A 214 24.32 2.81 25.68
C LEU A 214 24.73 1.54 24.93
N ALA A 215 24.17 0.40 25.31
CA ALA A 215 24.22 -0.82 24.53
C ALA A 215 22.95 -0.96 23.63
N CYS A 216 23.03 -1.80 22.61
CA CYS A 216 21.86 -2.08 21.75
C CYS A 216 20.66 -2.57 22.57
N GLN A 217 20.92 -3.39 23.59
CA GLN A 217 19.91 -3.99 24.48
C GLN A 217 19.19 -2.96 25.36
N ASP A 218 19.76 -1.76 25.55
CA ASP A 218 19.08 -0.66 26.25
C ASP A 218 17.96 -0.05 25.39
N ILE A 219 17.97 -0.31 24.07
CA ILE A 219 16.92 0.10 23.14
C ILE A 219 15.87 -1.01 23.02
N THR A 220 16.31 -2.25 22.74
CA THR A 220 15.48 -3.47 22.77
C THR A 220 16.38 -4.70 22.83
N ASP A 221 15.94 -5.74 23.56
CA ASP A 221 16.70 -6.96 23.82
C ASP A 221 17.23 -7.67 22.56
N GLU A 222 16.49 -7.57 21.43
CA GLU A 222 16.86 -8.22 20.18
C GLU A 222 17.77 -7.37 19.28
N LEU A 223 18.00 -6.11 19.63
CA LEU A 223 18.82 -5.23 18.79
C LEU A 223 20.30 -5.55 18.96
N HIS A 224 21.00 -5.71 17.85
CA HIS A 224 22.45 -5.92 17.81
C HIS A 224 23.01 -5.48 16.45
N PHE A 225 24.31 -5.26 16.39
CA PHE A 225 25.00 -5.06 15.10
C PHE A 225 25.21 -6.42 14.38
N PRO A 226 25.12 -6.45 13.05
CA PRO A 226 24.68 -5.37 12.18
C PRO A 226 23.18 -5.08 12.36
N MET A 227 22.82 -3.80 12.23
CA MET A 227 21.42 -3.37 12.32
C MET A 227 21.00 -2.55 11.09
N ILE A 228 19.71 -2.48 10.86
CA ILE A 228 19.09 -1.59 9.90
C ILE A 228 18.66 -0.33 10.64
N VAL A 229 19.01 0.84 10.09
CA VAL A 229 18.52 2.13 10.56
C VAL A 229 17.87 2.88 9.41
N ARG A 230 16.73 3.53 9.67
CA ARG A 230 16.07 4.39 8.70
C ARG A 230 15.31 5.53 9.39
N PRO A 231 15.18 6.71 8.78
CA PRO A 231 14.33 7.77 9.30
C PRO A 231 12.87 7.33 9.34
N ARG A 232 12.15 7.74 10.38
CA ARG A 232 10.71 7.50 10.49
C ARG A 232 9.94 8.29 9.41
N GLY A 233 8.85 7.73 8.90
CA GLY A 233 8.01 8.36 7.86
C GLY A 233 8.60 8.32 6.45
N THR A 234 9.74 7.62 6.23
CA THR A 234 10.31 7.46 4.89
C THR A 234 9.86 6.17 4.22
N HIS A 235 9.67 6.22 2.90
CA HIS A 235 9.29 5.09 2.04
C HIS A 235 10.35 4.83 0.96
N ALA A 236 10.20 3.75 0.19
CA ALA A 236 11.06 3.39 -0.95
C ALA A 236 12.57 3.38 -0.64
N GLY A 237 12.95 3.00 0.59
CA GLY A 237 14.36 2.89 0.98
C GLY A 237 15.07 4.23 1.24
N VAL A 238 14.37 5.36 1.25
CA VAL A 238 14.99 6.65 1.54
C VAL A 238 15.58 6.64 2.95
N GLY A 239 16.90 6.89 3.03
CA GLY A 239 17.64 6.90 4.29
C GLY A 239 17.85 5.53 4.95
N LEU A 240 17.44 4.43 4.32
CA LEU A 240 17.68 3.08 4.81
C LEU A 240 19.18 2.75 4.74
N ALA A 241 19.75 2.29 5.85
CA ALA A 241 21.14 1.85 5.90
C ALA A 241 21.30 0.62 6.79
N LYS A 242 22.22 -0.24 6.41
CA LYS A 242 22.80 -1.27 7.26
C LYS A 242 24.04 -0.68 7.92
N VAL A 243 24.06 -0.67 9.22
CA VAL A 243 25.21 -0.21 10.03
C VAL A 243 25.82 -1.43 10.73
N ASP A 244 27.10 -1.64 10.52
CA ASP A 244 27.79 -2.85 10.98
C ASP A 244 28.33 -2.72 12.40
N ASP A 245 28.56 -1.48 12.86
CA ASP A 245 29.12 -1.18 14.18
C ASP A 245 28.82 0.25 14.61
N VAL A 246 29.31 0.64 15.79
CA VAL A 246 29.13 1.98 16.37
C VAL A 246 29.76 3.10 15.51
N ALA A 247 30.86 2.81 14.81
CA ALA A 247 31.52 3.80 13.95
C ALA A 247 30.69 4.08 12.70
N ALA A 248 30.12 3.02 12.08
CA ALA A 248 29.20 3.12 10.96
C ALA A 248 27.90 3.86 11.36
N LEU A 249 27.40 3.64 12.59
CA LEU A 249 26.23 4.36 13.11
C LEU A 249 26.55 5.85 13.30
N ALA A 250 27.72 6.20 13.85
CA ALA A 250 28.14 7.59 14.00
C ALA A 250 28.26 8.31 12.64
N ALA A 251 28.85 7.64 11.64
CA ALA A 251 28.96 8.17 10.29
C ALA A 251 27.58 8.40 9.66
N TYR A 252 26.66 7.43 9.78
CA TYR A 252 25.30 7.54 9.31
C TYR A 252 24.57 8.76 9.90
N LEU A 253 24.65 8.95 11.23
CA LEU A 253 24.02 10.07 11.91
C LEU A 253 24.64 11.43 11.53
N ALA A 254 25.93 11.48 11.22
CA ALA A 254 26.60 12.72 10.80
C ALA A 254 26.08 13.25 9.46
N GLU A 255 25.63 12.39 8.58
CA GLU A 255 25.09 12.75 7.25
C GLU A 255 23.59 13.08 7.26
N ARG A 256 22.92 13.00 8.42
CA ARG A 256 21.47 13.08 8.56
C ARG A 256 21.04 14.20 9.50
N GLN A 257 19.79 14.69 9.33
CA GLN A 257 19.22 15.75 10.17
C GLN A 257 17.95 15.30 10.92
N GLU A 258 17.40 14.14 10.53
CA GLU A 258 16.17 13.60 11.11
C GLU A 258 16.33 13.32 12.60
N GLN A 259 15.26 13.43 13.37
CA GLN A 259 15.27 13.26 14.84
C GLN A 259 14.76 11.88 15.28
N ASP A 260 13.92 11.24 14.43
CA ASP A 260 13.26 9.99 14.74
C ASP A 260 13.60 8.92 13.71
N PHE A 261 13.95 7.74 14.21
CA PHE A 261 14.39 6.61 13.39
C PHE A 261 13.68 5.33 13.82
N PHE A 262 13.68 4.38 12.92
CA PHE A 262 13.49 2.96 13.22
C PHE A 262 14.86 2.28 13.22
N ALA A 263 15.10 1.44 14.23
CA ALA A 263 16.24 0.54 14.31
C ALA A 263 15.73 -0.91 14.40
N ALA A 264 16.29 -1.80 13.58
CA ALA A 264 15.94 -3.21 13.57
C ALA A 264 17.20 -4.06 13.39
N ARG A 265 17.21 -5.30 13.93
CA ARG A 265 18.29 -6.25 13.63
C ARG A 265 18.34 -6.54 12.14
N PHE A 266 19.54 -6.63 11.59
CA PHE A 266 19.72 -7.09 10.21
C PHE A 266 19.58 -8.61 10.15
N VAL A 267 18.76 -9.10 9.23
CA VAL A 267 18.67 -10.53 8.90
C VAL A 267 19.32 -10.75 7.54
N ASN A 268 20.34 -11.60 7.50
CA ASN A 268 20.91 -12.02 6.24
C ASN A 268 20.00 -13.08 5.59
N TYR A 269 19.34 -12.73 4.51
CA TYR A 269 18.45 -13.60 3.75
C TYR A 269 19.03 -13.98 2.36
N ALA A 270 20.35 -13.87 2.20
CA ALA A 270 20.99 -14.33 0.99
C ALA A 270 20.82 -15.84 0.82
N GLY A 271 20.53 -16.29 -0.38
CA GLY A 271 20.58 -17.69 -0.75
C GLY A 271 22.02 -18.23 -0.75
N SER A 272 22.18 -19.54 -0.96
CA SER A 272 23.50 -20.20 -1.06
C SER A 272 24.35 -19.71 -2.23
N ASP A 273 23.72 -19.06 -3.21
CA ASP A 273 24.33 -18.41 -4.37
C ASP A 273 24.75 -16.96 -4.10
N GLY A 274 24.54 -16.45 -2.88
CA GLY A 274 24.84 -15.08 -2.48
C GLY A 274 23.83 -14.04 -2.95
N LEU A 275 22.74 -14.45 -3.66
CA LEU A 275 21.71 -13.54 -4.13
C LEU A 275 20.60 -13.40 -3.10
N PHE A 276 20.04 -12.20 -3.00
CA PHE A 276 18.90 -11.89 -2.19
C PHE A 276 17.61 -11.93 -3.03
N ARG A 277 16.53 -12.45 -2.46
CA ARG A 277 15.22 -12.56 -3.11
C ARG A 277 14.17 -11.86 -2.25
N LYS A 278 13.70 -10.71 -2.71
CA LYS A 278 12.60 -9.98 -2.06
C LYS A 278 11.30 -10.25 -2.81
N ILE A 279 10.33 -10.72 -2.08
CA ILE A 279 9.03 -11.16 -2.61
C ILE A 279 7.96 -10.16 -2.15
N ARG A 280 7.09 -9.77 -3.08
CA ARG A 280 5.86 -9.05 -2.76
C ARG A 280 4.67 -9.96 -2.96
N LEU A 281 3.82 -10.03 -1.93
CA LEU A 281 2.58 -10.78 -1.93
C LEU A 281 1.40 -9.83 -1.76
N ALA A 282 0.30 -10.08 -2.50
CA ALA A 282 -1.00 -9.52 -2.19
C ALA A 282 -1.79 -10.54 -1.37
N ILE A 283 -2.29 -10.12 -0.22
CA ILE A 283 -3.22 -10.92 0.57
C ILE A 283 -4.63 -10.40 0.25
N VAL A 284 -5.47 -11.26 -0.27
CA VAL A 284 -6.85 -10.94 -0.65
C VAL A 284 -7.77 -11.94 0.03
N ASP A 285 -8.62 -11.48 0.93
CA ASP A 285 -9.53 -12.30 1.72
C ASP A 285 -8.83 -13.51 2.36
N GLY A 286 -7.69 -13.23 3.00
CA GLY A 286 -6.85 -14.21 3.67
C GLY A 286 -5.97 -15.08 2.78
N LYS A 287 -6.12 -15.00 1.45
CA LYS A 287 -5.34 -15.82 0.51
C LYS A 287 -4.16 -15.03 -0.08
N PRO A 288 -2.92 -15.58 -0.06
CA PRO A 288 -1.75 -14.96 -0.66
C PRO A 288 -1.71 -15.16 -2.18
N TYR A 289 -1.18 -14.15 -2.89
CA TYR A 289 -0.92 -14.14 -4.32
C TYR A 289 0.43 -13.50 -4.60
N ALA A 290 1.25 -14.07 -5.48
CA ALA A 290 2.53 -13.50 -5.86
C ALA A 290 2.35 -12.28 -6.77
N CYS A 291 2.92 -11.13 -6.36
CA CYS A 291 2.99 -9.93 -7.20
C CYS A 291 4.28 -9.91 -8.01
N HIS A 292 5.41 -10.15 -7.37
CA HIS A 292 6.73 -10.26 -8.00
C HIS A 292 7.77 -10.85 -7.03
N MET A 293 8.92 -11.25 -7.58
CA MET A 293 10.13 -11.59 -6.85
C MET A 293 11.31 -10.83 -7.46
N ALA A 294 11.88 -9.89 -6.72
CA ALA A 294 13.05 -9.14 -7.14
C ALA A 294 14.33 -9.83 -6.65
N ILE A 295 15.31 -10.03 -7.53
CA ILE A 295 16.57 -10.76 -7.26
C ILE A 295 17.75 -9.82 -7.46
N ALA A 296 18.63 -9.69 -6.45
CA ALA A 296 19.80 -8.84 -6.52
C ALA A 296 20.98 -9.43 -5.70
N ASP A 297 22.18 -8.93 -5.95
CA ASP A 297 23.39 -9.20 -5.18
C ASP A 297 23.55 -8.33 -3.93
N ARG A 298 22.49 -7.56 -3.61
CA ARG A 298 22.42 -6.63 -2.47
C ARG A 298 21.16 -6.86 -1.65
N TRP A 299 21.22 -6.61 -0.35
CA TRP A 299 20.11 -6.84 0.59
C TRP A 299 18.99 -5.78 0.50
N ASP A 300 19.33 -4.53 0.13
CA ASP A 300 18.41 -3.38 0.09
C ASP A 300 17.67 -3.31 -1.25
N ILE A 301 16.91 -4.36 -1.53
CA ILE A 301 16.19 -4.52 -2.79
C ILE A 301 14.93 -3.64 -2.80
N TRP A 302 14.81 -2.83 -3.83
CA TRP A 302 13.55 -2.34 -4.36
C TRP A 302 13.47 -2.71 -5.84
N TYR A 303 12.25 -2.81 -6.39
CA TYR A 303 12.06 -3.51 -7.68
C TYR A 303 12.95 -2.97 -8.81
N LEU A 304 13.12 -1.64 -8.89
CA LEU A 304 13.90 -1.03 -9.98
C LEU A 304 15.41 -1.28 -9.84
N ASN A 305 15.98 -1.37 -8.62
CA ASN A 305 17.41 -1.60 -8.44
C ASN A 305 17.82 -3.08 -8.62
N ALA A 306 16.85 -3.97 -8.73
CA ALA A 306 17.09 -5.39 -9.02
C ALA A 306 17.44 -5.66 -10.49
N TYR A 307 17.18 -4.70 -11.38
CA TYR A 307 17.49 -4.80 -12.82
C TYR A 307 16.92 -6.06 -13.47
N MET A 308 15.73 -6.49 -13.06
CA MET A 308 15.08 -7.71 -13.54
C MET A 308 14.91 -7.75 -15.07
N ALA A 309 14.65 -6.59 -15.68
CA ALA A 309 14.47 -6.48 -17.13
C ALA A 309 15.73 -6.85 -17.95
N PHE A 310 16.91 -6.83 -17.33
CA PHE A 310 18.18 -7.01 -18.00
C PHE A 310 18.82 -8.39 -17.77
N SER A 311 18.12 -9.32 -17.06
CA SER A 311 18.63 -10.68 -16.80
C SER A 311 17.57 -11.73 -17.10
N ASP A 312 17.84 -12.58 -18.08
CA ASP A 312 16.97 -13.69 -18.45
C ASP A 312 16.89 -14.73 -17.32
N GLU A 313 18.00 -14.98 -16.62
CA GLU A 313 18.05 -15.93 -15.51
C GLU A 313 17.15 -15.49 -14.35
N LYS A 314 17.22 -14.21 -13.95
CA LYS A 314 16.37 -13.67 -12.89
C LYS A 314 14.89 -13.74 -13.28
N ARG A 315 14.55 -13.41 -14.55
CA ARG A 315 13.18 -13.51 -15.04
C ARG A 315 12.69 -14.95 -15.12
N ALA A 316 13.53 -15.89 -15.51
CA ALA A 316 13.18 -17.30 -15.53
C ALA A 316 12.88 -17.83 -14.11
N GLU A 317 13.69 -17.41 -13.13
CA GLU A 317 13.46 -17.78 -11.73
C GLU A 317 12.18 -17.14 -11.18
N GLU A 318 11.93 -15.85 -11.42
CA GLU A 318 10.67 -15.19 -11.04
C GLU A 318 9.46 -15.87 -11.69
N ALA A 319 9.56 -16.25 -12.97
CA ALA A 319 8.49 -16.93 -13.69
C ALA A 319 8.16 -18.29 -13.06
N ALA A 320 9.18 -19.09 -12.74
CA ALA A 320 9.01 -20.37 -12.05
C ALA A 320 8.38 -20.18 -10.66
N PHE A 321 8.89 -19.23 -9.88
CA PHE A 321 8.32 -18.87 -8.59
C PHE A 321 6.83 -18.52 -8.68
N MET A 322 6.45 -17.64 -9.61
CA MET A 322 5.05 -17.23 -9.78
C MET A 322 4.16 -18.36 -10.30
N GLN A 323 4.70 -19.24 -11.13
CA GLN A 323 3.96 -20.40 -11.66
C GLN A 323 3.65 -21.40 -10.56
N ASP A 324 4.62 -21.73 -9.72
CA ASP A 324 4.54 -22.78 -8.71
C ASP A 324 4.16 -22.25 -7.32
N PHE A 325 3.87 -20.96 -7.23
CA PHE A 325 3.64 -20.24 -5.97
C PHE A 325 2.68 -20.96 -5.02
N ASP A 326 1.50 -21.34 -5.49
CA ASP A 326 0.46 -21.94 -4.66
C ASP A 326 0.89 -23.30 -4.05
N GLN A 327 1.65 -24.11 -4.82
CA GLN A 327 2.06 -25.46 -4.45
C GLN A 327 3.43 -25.51 -3.74
N ALA A 328 4.23 -24.49 -3.93
CA ALA A 328 5.58 -24.40 -3.38
C ALA A 328 5.63 -23.40 -2.20
N PHE A 329 5.80 -22.13 -2.48
CA PHE A 329 6.01 -21.09 -1.47
C PHE A 329 4.81 -20.93 -0.52
N ALA A 330 3.61 -20.76 -1.06
CA ALA A 330 2.42 -20.56 -0.24
C ALA A 330 2.08 -21.82 0.59
N ALA A 331 2.30 -23.02 0.03
CA ALA A 331 2.09 -24.27 0.78
C ALA A 331 3.12 -24.42 1.92
N ARG A 332 4.39 -24.08 1.67
CA ARG A 332 5.47 -24.16 2.67
C ARG A 332 5.25 -23.20 3.83
N HIS A 333 4.81 -21.98 3.54
CA HIS A 333 4.56 -20.93 4.52
C HIS A 333 3.09 -20.81 4.96
N LYS A 334 2.25 -21.80 4.64
CA LYS A 334 0.80 -21.71 4.85
C LYS A 334 0.43 -21.27 6.27
N HIS A 335 1.01 -21.88 7.30
CA HIS A 335 0.69 -21.54 8.69
C HIS A 335 1.05 -20.09 9.02
N ALA A 336 2.24 -19.64 8.63
CA ALA A 336 2.70 -18.26 8.86
C ALA A 336 1.81 -17.23 8.14
N LEU A 337 1.45 -17.51 6.89
CA LEU A 337 0.60 -16.64 6.06
C LEU A 337 -0.85 -16.58 6.59
N ASP A 338 -1.42 -17.73 6.99
CA ASP A 338 -2.76 -17.79 7.57
C ASP A 338 -2.83 -17.02 8.91
N GLU A 339 -1.84 -17.24 9.82
CA GLU A 339 -1.78 -16.55 11.11
C GLU A 339 -1.53 -15.06 10.94
N MET A 340 -0.67 -14.65 10.02
CA MET A 340 -0.44 -13.25 9.70
C MET A 340 -1.72 -12.58 9.22
N SER A 341 -2.41 -13.17 8.26
CA SER A 341 -3.67 -12.64 7.74
C SER A 341 -4.74 -12.53 8.84
N ARG A 342 -4.91 -13.58 9.63
CA ARG A 342 -5.87 -13.62 10.73
C ARG A 342 -5.59 -12.54 11.79
N ARG A 343 -4.31 -12.32 12.15
CA ARG A 343 -3.93 -11.36 13.18
C ARG A 343 -4.00 -9.91 12.70
N ILE A 344 -3.63 -9.64 11.45
CA ILE A 344 -3.76 -8.32 10.83
C ILE A 344 -5.25 -7.99 10.66
N GLY A 345 -6.06 -8.92 10.17
CA GLY A 345 -7.52 -8.82 10.09
C GLY A 345 -8.04 -7.94 8.94
N LEU A 346 -7.17 -7.47 8.04
CA LEU A 346 -7.56 -6.71 6.86
C LEU A 346 -7.99 -7.66 5.72
N ASP A 347 -8.94 -7.21 4.92
CA ASP A 347 -9.45 -7.97 3.76
C ASP A 347 -8.48 -7.92 2.57
N TYR A 348 -7.71 -6.82 2.46
CA TYR A 348 -6.69 -6.61 1.45
C TYR A 348 -5.49 -5.87 2.03
N PHE A 349 -4.31 -6.42 1.84
CA PHE A 349 -3.02 -5.78 2.14
C PHE A 349 -1.89 -6.45 1.36
N ILE A 350 -0.74 -5.82 1.33
CA ILE A 350 0.49 -6.27 0.68
C ILE A 350 1.50 -6.64 1.75
N VAL A 351 2.33 -7.64 1.46
CA VAL A 351 3.46 -8.04 2.30
C VAL A 351 4.71 -8.06 1.47
N ASP A 352 5.73 -7.33 1.91
CA ASP A 352 7.09 -7.47 1.43
C ASP A 352 7.83 -8.44 2.36
N CYS A 353 8.32 -9.56 1.79
CA CYS A 353 8.92 -10.65 2.54
C CYS A 353 10.08 -11.34 1.80
N ALA A 354 10.70 -12.29 2.46
CA ALA A 354 11.71 -13.21 1.92
C ALA A 354 11.64 -14.56 2.66
N GLU A 355 12.52 -15.50 2.33
CA GLU A 355 12.86 -16.63 3.20
C GLU A 355 14.19 -16.34 3.89
N ASN A 356 14.28 -16.57 5.19
CA ASN A 356 15.57 -16.50 5.89
C ASN A 356 16.36 -17.83 5.79
N GLY A 357 17.59 -17.85 6.28
CA GLY A 357 18.46 -19.04 6.24
C GLY A 357 17.93 -20.28 6.96
N ASN A 358 16.89 -20.14 7.80
CA ASN A 358 16.21 -21.24 8.50
C ASN A 358 14.98 -21.76 7.73
N GLY A 359 14.65 -21.15 6.57
CA GLY A 359 13.44 -21.48 5.81
C GLY A 359 12.16 -20.89 6.39
N GLU A 360 12.25 -19.87 7.25
CA GLU A 360 11.11 -19.16 7.80
C GLU A 360 10.72 -17.97 6.91
N LEU A 361 9.45 -17.60 6.94
CA LEU A 361 8.93 -16.40 6.27
C LEU A 361 9.45 -15.15 6.98
N LEU A 362 10.42 -14.47 6.38
CA LEU A 362 10.95 -13.20 6.87
C LEU A 362 10.06 -12.05 6.36
N VAL A 363 9.40 -11.36 7.27
CA VAL A 363 8.52 -10.23 6.95
C VAL A 363 9.27 -8.90 7.14
N PHE A 364 9.34 -8.08 6.09
CA PHE A 364 9.93 -6.74 6.14
C PHE A 364 8.90 -5.68 6.51
N GLU A 365 7.73 -5.75 5.86
CA GLU A 365 6.62 -4.83 6.09
C GLU A 365 5.31 -5.42 5.57
N ALA A 366 4.20 -4.93 6.12
CA ALA A 366 2.87 -5.07 5.54
C ALA A 366 2.31 -3.67 5.28
N ASP A 367 1.60 -3.49 4.16
CA ASP A 367 1.13 -2.20 3.69
C ASP A 367 -0.16 -2.38 2.89
N ASN A 368 -1.14 -1.53 3.07
CA ASN A 368 -2.36 -1.55 2.26
C ASN A 368 -2.29 -0.66 1.02
N THR A 369 -1.27 0.18 0.87
CA THR A 369 -1.15 1.17 -0.22
C THR A 369 -0.12 0.82 -1.28
N ALA A 370 0.71 -0.20 -1.08
CA ALA A 370 1.70 -0.62 -2.06
C ALA A 370 1.06 -0.96 -3.40
N VAL A 371 1.69 -0.49 -4.48
CA VAL A 371 1.13 -0.61 -5.83
C VAL A 371 1.18 -2.06 -6.32
N VAL A 372 0.04 -2.54 -6.79
CA VAL A 372 -0.11 -3.80 -7.54
C VAL A 372 -0.71 -3.48 -8.90
N HIS A 373 0.05 -3.71 -9.96
CA HIS A 373 -0.29 -3.27 -11.30
C HIS A 373 0.09 -4.29 -12.38
N ASN A 374 -0.42 -4.11 -13.58
CA ASN A 374 -0.09 -4.89 -14.77
C ASN A 374 0.51 -3.98 -15.87
N MET A 375 1.50 -3.14 -15.50
CA MET A 375 2.14 -2.20 -16.43
C MET A 375 3.46 -2.73 -16.99
N ASP A 376 4.03 -3.79 -16.40
CA ASP A 376 5.27 -4.38 -16.93
C ASP A 376 5.08 -4.86 -18.37
N SER A 377 6.05 -4.57 -19.23
CA SER A 377 6.00 -4.94 -20.66
C SER A 377 5.82 -6.44 -20.85
N PRO A 378 4.75 -6.91 -21.48
CA PRO A 378 4.56 -8.35 -21.75
C PRO A 378 5.63 -8.95 -22.65
N ALA A 379 6.33 -8.13 -23.45
CA ALA A 379 7.45 -8.59 -24.27
C ALA A 379 8.68 -8.95 -23.40
N VAL A 380 8.83 -8.31 -22.23
CA VAL A 380 9.94 -8.58 -21.29
C VAL A 380 9.51 -9.56 -20.20
N PHE A 381 8.26 -9.44 -19.70
CA PHE A 381 7.72 -10.22 -18.60
C PHE A 381 6.42 -10.96 -19.00
N PRO A 382 6.45 -11.88 -19.98
CA PRO A 382 5.22 -12.50 -20.49
C PRO A 382 4.45 -13.34 -19.46
N TYR A 383 5.08 -13.75 -18.39
CA TYR A 383 4.48 -14.54 -17.30
C TYR A 383 3.70 -13.69 -16.29
N LYS A 384 3.93 -12.37 -16.19
CA LYS A 384 3.27 -11.50 -15.20
C LYS A 384 1.79 -11.26 -15.47
N PRO A 385 1.34 -10.91 -16.68
CA PRO A 385 -0.06 -10.61 -16.91
C PRO A 385 -1.05 -11.69 -16.44
N PRO A 386 -0.81 -13.01 -16.64
CA PRO A 386 -1.67 -14.05 -16.09
C PRO A 386 -1.73 -14.04 -14.56
N GLN A 387 -0.62 -13.76 -13.89
CA GLN A 387 -0.57 -13.73 -12.42
C GLN A 387 -1.27 -12.50 -11.84
N MET A 388 -1.07 -11.32 -12.45
CA MET A 388 -1.78 -10.11 -12.06
C MET A 388 -3.30 -10.26 -12.23
N ARG A 389 -3.75 -10.92 -13.30
CA ARG A 389 -5.19 -11.24 -13.47
C ARG A 389 -5.74 -12.13 -12.35
N LYS A 390 -4.95 -13.03 -11.75
CA LYS A 390 -5.40 -13.81 -10.58
C LYS A 390 -5.69 -12.89 -9.39
N ILE A 391 -4.83 -11.91 -9.13
CA ILE A 391 -5.00 -10.94 -8.04
C ILE A 391 -6.25 -10.08 -8.29
N PHE A 392 -6.38 -9.50 -9.48
CA PHE A 392 -7.51 -8.64 -9.84
C PHE A 392 -8.85 -9.40 -9.78
N SER A 393 -8.86 -10.64 -10.28
CA SER A 393 -10.05 -11.51 -10.19
C SER A 393 -10.38 -11.88 -8.74
N ALA A 394 -9.38 -12.14 -7.89
CA ALA A 394 -9.60 -12.41 -6.48
C ALA A 394 -10.16 -11.19 -5.75
N PHE A 395 -9.59 -10.00 -6.02
CA PHE A 395 -10.03 -8.75 -5.41
C PHE A 395 -11.48 -8.41 -5.80
N THR A 396 -11.82 -8.47 -7.07
CA THR A 396 -13.19 -8.21 -7.56
C THR A 396 -14.19 -9.26 -7.07
N ALA A 397 -13.77 -10.53 -6.95
CA ALA A 397 -14.58 -11.59 -6.36
C ALA A 397 -14.83 -11.38 -4.86
N MET A 398 -13.82 -10.91 -4.10
CA MET A 398 -13.95 -10.53 -2.70
C MET A 398 -15.01 -9.43 -2.53
N LEU A 399 -14.88 -8.32 -3.27
CA LEU A 399 -15.87 -7.23 -3.24
C LEU A 399 -17.30 -7.73 -3.52
N SER A 400 -17.44 -8.54 -4.57
CA SER A 400 -18.75 -9.09 -4.98
C SER A 400 -19.34 -10.04 -3.94
N ARG A 401 -18.51 -10.85 -3.28
CA ARG A 401 -18.95 -11.80 -2.25
C ARG A 401 -19.49 -11.07 -1.03
N HIS A 402 -18.76 -10.08 -0.51
CA HIS A 402 -19.18 -9.31 0.65
C HIS A 402 -20.44 -8.48 0.38
N ALA A 403 -20.53 -7.83 -0.79
CA ALA A 403 -21.73 -7.10 -1.18
C ALA A 403 -22.98 -8.01 -1.24
N LYS A 404 -22.85 -9.22 -1.84
CA LYS A 404 -23.93 -10.20 -1.93
C LYS A 404 -24.28 -10.84 -0.60
N GLY A 405 -23.28 -11.15 0.24
CA GLY A 405 -23.48 -11.69 1.58
C GLY A 405 -24.31 -10.76 2.45
N PHE A 406 -24.03 -9.48 2.37
CA PHE A 406 -24.83 -8.44 3.05
C PHE A 406 -26.25 -8.36 2.53
N ALA A 407 -26.45 -8.31 1.21
CA ALA A 407 -27.76 -8.25 0.59
C ALA A 407 -28.63 -9.47 0.92
N ALA A 408 -28.01 -10.64 1.13
CA ALA A 408 -28.69 -11.88 1.54
C ALA A 408 -28.96 -11.97 3.06
N GLY A 409 -28.54 -10.97 3.85
CA GLY A 409 -28.70 -10.96 5.32
C GLY A 409 -27.75 -11.93 6.04
N ILE A 410 -26.71 -12.45 5.37
CA ILE A 410 -25.70 -13.34 5.94
C ILE A 410 -24.65 -12.54 6.73
N GLU A 411 -24.36 -11.32 6.28
CA GLU A 411 -23.43 -10.39 6.93
C GLU A 411 -24.21 -9.22 7.57
N LYS A 412 -23.83 -8.83 8.79
CA LYS A 412 -24.39 -7.66 9.45
C LYS A 412 -23.51 -6.43 9.20
N PRO A 413 -24.10 -5.20 9.11
CA PRO A 413 -23.31 -4.00 9.03
C PRO A 413 -22.39 -3.89 10.26
N GLY A 414 -21.11 -3.63 10.05
CA GLY A 414 -20.16 -3.32 11.12
C GLY A 414 -19.61 -4.48 11.95
N VAL A 415 -19.82 -5.74 11.54
CA VAL A 415 -19.19 -6.90 12.19
C VAL A 415 -18.14 -7.47 11.25
N GLY A 416 -16.89 -6.98 11.38
CA GLY A 416 -15.73 -7.71 10.89
C GLY A 416 -15.63 -9.02 11.69
N ASN A 417 -15.29 -10.11 11.04
CA ASN A 417 -15.03 -11.40 11.67
C ASN A 417 -13.82 -11.28 12.62
N ALA A 418 -14.06 -10.85 13.87
CA ALA A 418 -13.16 -11.07 14.97
C ALA A 418 -13.54 -12.44 15.57
N ALA A 419 -12.86 -13.47 15.13
CA ALA A 419 -12.84 -14.78 15.78
C ALA A 419 -11.39 -15.26 15.84
#